data_826a600548c11f8da2339e3447116efd
#
_entry.id   826a600548c11f8da2339e3447116efd
#
_cell.length_a   1.000
_cell.length_b   1.000
_cell.length_c   1.000
_cell.angle_alpha   90.00
_cell.angle_beta   90.00
_cell.angle_gamma   90.00
#
_symmetry.space_group_name_H-M   'P 1'
#
loop_
_entity.id
_entity.type
_entity.pdbx_description
1 polymer ?
#
loop_
_entity_poly.entity_id
_entity_poly.type
_entity_poly.pdbx_seq_one_letter_code
_entity_poly.pdbx_strand_id
1 'polypeptide(L)'
;MARSMTRREVMGAMAGVALAGGAVPAIAGRARGSGAGGGREDVPKISLAQWSFHRALFAGELDHLDFPRLARDEFGIHGVEYVSVFFKDHVLEKDYLAEMNTRCADLGVKQLLIMVDGEGALGDADDAARAKAVENHQKWLDAAKVLGCHSIRVNAQSAGSYEEQQKLAADGLRKLCERAEPLGLNVLVENHGGLSSNGAWLSGVMKRVDHPRVGTLPDFGNFCLDWSKADDPSAWYDRYQGTKELMPFAKAVSAKSYEFDEKGEEVRTDYLRMLTIVRSAGYAGYIGVEYEGSKHTEPEGVRLTKAIIERHWAAAGA
;
A
#
# COMPACT_ATOMS: atom_id res chain seq x y z
N MET A 1 -25.45 34.49 10.14
CA MET A 1 -26.42 34.15 9.05
C MET A 1 -25.68 34.24 7.74
N ALA A 2 -25.15 33.15 7.26
CA ALA A 2 -24.49 33.06 5.95
C ALA A 2 -25.42 32.35 4.98
N ARG A 3 -25.67 32.97 3.86
CA ARG A 3 -26.66 32.59 2.84
C ARG A 3 -26.07 31.48 1.95
N SER A 4 -26.74 30.35 1.90
CA SER A 4 -26.47 29.22 1.03
C SER A 4 -26.69 29.60 -0.43
N MET A 5 -25.69 29.47 -1.30
CA MET A 5 -25.80 29.62 -2.75
C MET A 5 -26.31 28.32 -3.38
N THR A 6 -27.32 28.41 -4.22
CA THR A 6 -27.95 27.29 -4.90
C THR A 6 -27.29 26.97 -6.22
N ARG A 7 -27.39 25.69 -6.64
CA ARG A 7 -26.83 25.01 -7.82
C ARG A 7 -27.05 25.66 -9.21
N ARG A 8 -27.64 26.86 -9.29
CA ARG A 8 -28.10 27.50 -10.55
C ARG A 8 -27.24 28.67 -11.04
N GLU A 9 -26.22 29.08 -10.29
CA GLU A 9 -25.43 30.29 -10.61
C GLU A 9 -24.04 30.04 -11.25
N VAL A 10 -23.73 28.83 -11.67
CA VAL A 10 -22.42 28.48 -12.27
C VAL A 10 -22.50 28.03 -13.74
N MET A 11 -23.64 28.21 -14.39
CA MET A 11 -23.74 27.96 -15.85
C MET A 11 -24.02 29.26 -16.60
N GLY A 12 -22.98 29.91 -17.08
CA GLY A 12 -23.15 31.06 -17.98
C GLY A 12 -21.86 31.83 -18.23
N ALA A 13 -20.95 31.28 -19.06
CA ALA A 13 -20.07 32.05 -19.92
C ALA A 13 -19.08 31.13 -20.65
N MET A 14 -19.40 30.71 -21.87
CA MET A 14 -18.47 30.51 -22.96
C MET A 14 -19.25 30.30 -24.26
N ALA A 15 -19.33 31.35 -25.04
CA ALA A 15 -19.76 31.28 -26.44
C ALA A 15 -18.67 31.91 -27.32
N GLY A 16 -18.15 31.10 -28.21
CA GLY A 16 -17.88 31.46 -29.61
C GLY A 16 -16.61 32.21 -29.98
N VAL A 17 -15.71 31.52 -30.64
CA VAL A 17 -15.11 32.04 -31.90
C VAL A 17 -14.83 30.85 -32.84
N ALA A 18 -15.34 30.93 -34.06
CA ALA A 18 -15.17 29.96 -35.12
C ALA A 18 -14.28 30.55 -36.25
N LEU A 19 -13.58 29.65 -36.96
CA LEU A 19 -13.16 29.67 -38.38
C LEU A 19 -11.94 30.51 -38.82
N ALA A 20 -10.95 29.82 -39.36
CA ALA A 20 -10.52 30.02 -40.78
C ALA A 20 -9.62 28.83 -41.19
N GLY A 21 -9.98 28.21 -42.32
CA GLY A 21 -9.23 27.15 -42.95
C GLY A 21 -8.11 27.70 -43.82
N GLY A 22 -7.05 26.91 -44.01
CA GLY A 22 -5.96 27.12 -44.96
C GLY A 22 -5.28 25.80 -45.29
N ALA A 23 -5.51 25.30 -46.48
CA ALA A 23 -4.81 24.16 -47.05
C ALA A 23 -3.44 24.57 -47.60
N VAL A 24 -2.37 23.82 -47.32
CA VAL A 24 -1.06 23.94 -47.95
C VAL A 24 -0.48 22.53 -48.21
N PRO A 25 0.27 22.32 -49.30
CA PRO A 25 0.47 21.02 -49.92
C PRO A 25 1.59 20.17 -49.33
N ALA A 26 1.49 18.85 -49.56
CA ALA A 26 2.45 17.82 -49.18
C ALA A 26 3.79 18.00 -49.89
N ILE A 27 4.87 18.06 -49.11
CA ILE A 27 6.23 17.83 -49.59
C ILE A 27 6.72 16.52 -48.94
N ALA A 28 6.96 15.52 -49.79
CA ALA A 28 7.55 14.25 -49.39
C ALA A 28 9.05 14.46 -49.10
N GLY A 29 9.39 14.54 -47.81
CA GLY A 29 10.75 14.55 -47.33
C GLY A 29 11.07 13.21 -46.61
N ARG A 30 11.97 12.45 -47.25
CA ARG A 30 12.52 11.20 -46.70
C ARG A 30 13.41 11.55 -45.50
N ALA A 31 12.89 11.43 -44.28
CA ALA A 31 13.67 11.58 -43.06
C ALA A 31 14.11 10.20 -42.56
N ARG A 32 15.41 10.01 -42.46
CA ARG A 32 16.08 8.90 -41.79
C ARG A 32 15.66 8.90 -40.32
N GLY A 33 15.11 7.79 -39.85
CA GLY A 33 14.78 7.61 -38.46
C GLY A 33 16.05 7.58 -37.60
N SER A 34 16.26 8.61 -36.82
CA SER A 34 16.99 8.54 -35.57
C SER A 34 15.92 8.31 -34.49
N GLY A 35 15.82 7.08 -34.05
CA GLY A 35 14.95 6.72 -32.90
C GLY A 35 15.50 7.39 -31.64
N ALA A 36 15.04 8.60 -31.35
CA ALA A 36 15.05 9.12 -29.98
C ALA A 36 13.88 8.45 -29.26
N GLY A 37 14.17 7.34 -28.57
CA GLY A 37 13.29 6.81 -27.57
C GLY A 37 13.10 7.92 -26.52
N GLY A 38 11.94 8.56 -26.52
CA GLY A 38 11.51 9.43 -25.44
C GLY A 38 11.45 8.55 -24.19
N GLY A 39 12.46 8.63 -23.35
CA GLY A 39 12.48 7.98 -22.04
C GLY A 39 11.25 8.46 -21.29
N ARG A 40 10.32 7.55 -20.99
CA ARG A 40 9.33 7.79 -19.93
C ARG A 40 10.14 8.21 -18.72
N GLU A 41 9.84 9.38 -18.18
CA GLU A 41 10.40 9.78 -16.89
C GLU A 41 10.22 8.60 -15.93
N ASP A 42 11.30 8.20 -15.31
CA ASP A 42 11.32 7.09 -14.34
C ASP A 42 10.74 7.60 -13.01
N VAL A 43 9.41 7.69 -12.96
CA VAL A 43 8.65 8.19 -11.80
C VAL A 43 8.13 7.01 -10.98
N PRO A 44 8.23 7.08 -9.64
CA PRO A 44 7.67 6.05 -8.78
C PRO A 44 6.13 6.02 -8.88
N LYS A 45 5.56 4.83 -8.84
CA LYS A 45 4.13 4.68 -8.59
C LYS A 45 3.90 4.76 -7.08
N ILE A 46 3.23 5.80 -6.63
CA ILE A 46 2.99 6.04 -5.21
C ILE A 46 1.51 5.77 -4.90
N SER A 47 1.26 5.05 -3.81
CA SER A 47 -0.03 4.88 -3.17
C SER A 47 -0.04 5.51 -1.78
N LEU A 48 -1.22 5.66 -1.21
CA LEU A 48 -1.42 6.15 0.15
C LEU A 48 -2.07 5.06 1.00
N ALA A 49 -1.37 4.65 2.06
CA ALA A 49 -1.92 3.78 3.08
C ALA A 49 -2.85 4.57 4.02
N GLN A 50 -4.05 4.06 4.22
CA GLN A 50 -5.07 4.72 5.03
C GLN A 50 -4.65 4.90 6.49
N TRP A 51 -3.75 4.03 6.98
CA TRP A 51 -3.19 4.17 8.33
C TRP A 51 -2.46 5.49 8.55
N SER A 52 -1.97 6.14 7.50
CA SER A 52 -1.38 7.49 7.56
C SER A 52 -2.33 8.54 8.14
N PHE A 53 -3.64 8.28 8.12
CA PHE A 53 -4.70 9.14 8.65
C PHE A 53 -5.48 8.48 9.80
N HIS A 54 -4.84 7.55 10.53
CA HIS A 54 -5.53 6.79 11.58
C HIS A 54 -6.07 7.69 12.70
N ARG A 55 -5.39 8.77 13.06
CA ARG A 55 -5.86 9.71 14.10
C ARG A 55 -7.12 10.44 13.66
N ALA A 56 -7.12 11.02 12.46
CA ALA A 56 -8.27 11.73 11.91
C ALA A 56 -9.48 10.79 11.71
N LEU A 57 -9.24 9.56 11.24
CA LEU A 57 -10.27 8.54 11.05
C LEU A 57 -10.88 8.07 12.38
N PHE A 58 -10.06 7.78 13.39
CA PHE A 58 -10.56 7.42 14.72
C PHE A 58 -11.26 8.57 15.44
N ALA A 59 -10.84 9.81 15.19
CA ALA A 59 -11.50 10.99 15.73
C ALA A 59 -12.82 11.35 15.01
N GLY A 60 -13.12 10.72 13.87
CA GLY A 60 -14.26 11.06 13.02
C GLY A 60 -14.10 12.40 12.28
N GLU A 61 -12.88 12.92 12.20
CA GLU A 61 -12.54 14.13 11.45
C GLU A 61 -12.41 13.87 9.94
N LEU A 62 -12.15 12.62 9.56
CA LEU A 62 -12.14 12.12 8.20
C LEU A 62 -13.10 10.93 8.08
N ASP A 63 -14.01 10.97 7.11
CA ASP A 63 -14.84 9.83 6.75
C ASP A 63 -14.06 8.85 5.86
N HIS A 64 -14.23 7.55 6.10
CA HIS A 64 -13.60 6.50 5.31
C HIS A 64 -13.86 6.66 3.80
N LEU A 65 -15.10 7.00 3.43
CA LEU A 65 -15.51 7.18 2.03
C LEU A 65 -14.87 8.42 1.36
N ASP A 66 -14.36 9.38 2.13
CA ASP A 66 -13.70 10.58 1.61
C ASP A 66 -12.17 10.39 1.48
N PHE A 67 -11.62 9.28 1.98
CA PHE A 67 -10.19 9.01 1.91
C PHE A 67 -9.61 8.98 0.47
N PRO A 68 -10.26 8.39 -0.55
CA PRO A 68 -9.76 8.46 -1.94
C PRO A 68 -9.71 9.89 -2.49
N ARG A 69 -10.67 10.74 -2.10
CA ARG A 69 -10.69 12.17 -2.47
C ARG A 69 -9.51 12.90 -1.84
N LEU A 70 -9.28 12.68 -0.54
CA LEU A 70 -8.13 13.24 0.18
C LEU A 70 -6.80 12.86 -0.49
N ALA A 71 -6.62 11.57 -0.82
CA ALA A 71 -5.41 11.08 -1.48
C ALA A 71 -5.13 11.79 -2.80
N ARG A 72 -6.16 11.96 -3.63
CA ARG A 72 -6.04 12.62 -4.93
C ARG A 72 -5.88 14.14 -4.81
N ASP A 73 -6.78 14.80 -4.08
CA ASP A 73 -6.91 16.26 -4.13
C ASP A 73 -5.79 16.96 -3.33
N GLU A 74 -5.35 16.36 -2.19
CA GLU A 74 -4.32 16.94 -1.34
C GLU A 74 -2.90 16.49 -1.71
N PHE A 75 -2.73 15.30 -2.27
CA PHE A 75 -1.41 14.71 -2.48
C PHE A 75 -1.11 14.33 -3.94
N GLY A 76 -2.11 14.39 -4.83
CA GLY A 76 -1.96 13.93 -6.21
C GLY A 76 -1.68 12.42 -6.30
N ILE A 77 -2.13 11.64 -5.30
CA ILE A 77 -1.93 10.19 -5.24
C ILE A 77 -3.18 9.49 -5.79
N HIS A 78 -2.98 8.63 -6.79
CA HIS A 78 -4.07 7.92 -7.48
C HIS A 78 -4.15 6.42 -7.16
N GLY A 79 -3.54 5.98 -6.07
CA GLY A 79 -3.63 4.62 -5.54
C GLY A 79 -3.85 4.67 -4.04
N VAL A 80 -4.79 3.87 -3.53
CA VAL A 80 -5.11 3.82 -2.09
C VAL A 80 -5.06 2.39 -1.58
N GLU A 81 -4.68 2.27 -0.30
CA GLU A 81 -4.57 1.02 0.44
C GLU A 81 -5.40 1.17 1.72
N TYR A 82 -6.46 0.38 1.83
CA TYR A 82 -7.39 0.48 2.94
C TYR A 82 -6.94 -0.29 4.17
N VAL A 83 -7.49 0.08 5.35
CA VAL A 83 -7.33 -0.70 6.59
C VAL A 83 -8.70 -1.15 7.09
N SER A 84 -8.81 -2.43 7.38
CA SER A 84 -10.07 -3.11 7.73
C SER A 84 -10.83 -2.46 8.88
N VAL A 85 -10.13 -1.94 9.88
CA VAL A 85 -10.74 -1.36 11.08
C VAL A 85 -11.67 -0.17 10.77
N PHE A 86 -11.43 0.55 9.69
CA PHE A 86 -12.19 1.76 9.34
C PHE A 86 -13.51 1.50 8.60
N PHE A 87 -13.74 0.26 8.14
CA PHE A 87 -15.00 -0.10 7.49
C PHE A 87 -15.47 -1.54 7.78
N LYS A 88 -14.98 -2.14 8.88
CA LYS A 88 -15.32 -3.52 9.27
C LYS A 88 -16.81 -3.76 9.43
N ASP A 89 -17.55 -2.75 9.87
CA ASP A 89 -18.99 -2.84 10.09
C ASP A 89 -19.79 -2.80 8.77
N HIS A 90 -19.14 -2.39 7.66
CA HIS A 90 -19.73 -2.24 6.33
C HIS A 90 -19.16 -3.25 5.30
N VAL A 91 -18.24 -4.13 5.69
CA VAL A 91 -17.52 -5.04 4.77
C VAL A 91 -18.44 -5.96 3.98
N LEU A 92 -19.64 -6.27 4.49
CA LEU A 92 -20.64 -7.10 3.82
C LEU A 92 -21.77 -6.30 3.15
N GLU A 93 -21.76 -4.97 3.27
CA GLU A 93 -22.80 -4.09 2.72
C GLU A 93 -22.50 -3.76 1.26
N LYS A 94 -23.29 -4.34 0.36
CA LYS A 94 -23.08 -4.17 -1.10
C LYS A 94 -23.17 -2.71 -1.55
N ASP A 95 -24.09 -1.95 -0.97
CA ASP A 95 -24.29 -0.55 -1.34
C ASP A 95 -23.13 0.33 -0.87
N TYR A 96 -22.54 0.03 0.28
CA TYR A 96 -21.35 0.71 0.78
C TYR A 96 -20.13 0.45 -0.12
N LEU A 97 -19.89 -0.82 -0.49
CA LEU A 97 -18.80 -1.16 -1.40
C LEU A 97 -19.02 -0.59 -2.82
N ALA A 98 -20.28 -0.50 -3.26
CA ALA A 98 -20.62 0.14 -4.53
C ALA A 98 -20.35 1.65 -4.50
N GLU A 99 -20.64 2.33 -3.37
CA GLU A 99 -20.30 3.74 -3.17
C GLU A 99 -18.78 3.97 -3.18
N MET A 100 -17.99 3.11 -2.51
CA MET A 100 -16.52 3.16 -2.58
C MET A 100 -16.02 3.07 -4.03
N ASN A 101 -16.56 2.13 -4.81
CA ASN A 101 -16.22 1.97 -6.23
C ASN A 101 -16.58 3.20 -7.05
N THR A 102 -17.77 3.75 -6.85
CA THR A 102 -18.26 4.95 -7.56
C THR A 102 -17.34 6.14 -7.30
N ARG A 103 -17.03 6.42 -6.02
CA ARG A 103 -16.15 7.53 -5.64
C ARG A 103 -14.74 7.36 -6.23
N CYS A 104 -14.18 6.16 -6.16
CA CYS A 104 -12.85 5.90 -6.72
C CYS A 104 -12.84 6.04 -8.26
N ALA A 105 -13.88 5.55 -8.95
CA ALA A 105 -14.01 5.67 -10.40
C ALA A 105 -14.12 7.14 -10.84
N ASP A 106 -14.99 7.92 -10.18
CA ASP A 106 -15.18 9.35 -10.46
C ASP A 106 -13.90 10.18 -10.24
N LEU A 107 -13.05 9.74 -9.30
CA LEU A 107 -11.78 10.39 -8.98
C LEU A 107 -10.60 9.87 -9.80
N GLY A 108 -10.75 8.76 -10.55
CA GLY A 108 -9.64 8.07 -11.20
C GLY A 108 -8.62 7.50 -10.22
N VAL A 109 -9.06 7.09 -9.03
CA VAL A 109 -8.24 6.48 -7.97
C VAL A 109 -8.37 4.97 -8.02
N LYS A 110 -7.25 4.24 -7.91
CA LYS A 110 -7.19 2.77 -7.86
C LYS A 110 -7.20 2.30 -6.42
N GLN A 111 -8.02 1.30 -6.15
CA GLN A 111 -8.07 0.59 -4.89
C GLN A 111 -7.10 -0.61 -5.00
N LEU A 112 -6.03 -0.65 -4.20
CA LEU A 112 -4.94 -1.58 -4.41
C LEU A 112 -5.01 -2.82 -3.52
N LEU A 113 -5.22 -2.62 -2.23
CA LEU A 113 -5.30 -3.70 -1.25
C LEU A 113 -6.09 -3.27 -0.01
N ILE A 114 -6.44 -4.27 0.81
CA ILE A 114 -7.01 -4.07 2.15
C ILE A 114 -6.04 -4.67 3.16
N MET A 115 -5.58 -3.88 4.13
CA MET A 115 -4.81 -4.35 5.28
C MET A 115 -5.78 -4.90 6.32
N VAL A 116 -5.69 -6.19 6.59
CA VAL A 116 -6.64 -6.91 7.46
C VAL A 116 -6.01 -7.20 8.80
N ASP A 117 -6.64 -6.69 9.86
CA ASP A 117 -6.25 -6.92 11.24
C ASP A 117 -7.45 -7.43 12.07
N GLY A 118 -7.16 -8.14 13.16
CA GLY A 118 -8.17 -8.53 14.14
C GLY A 118 -8.99 -9.78 13.80
N GLU A 119 -8.65 -10.53 12.76
CA GLU A 119 -9.41 -11.72 12.31
C GLU A 119 -8.89 -13.06 12.90
N GLY A 120 -7.99 -13.01 13.86
CA GLY A 120 -7.34 -14.17 14.51
C GLY A 120 -5.97 -14.48 13.91
N ALA A 121 -5.22 -15.33 14.60
CA ALA A 121 -3.86 -15.70 14.22
C ALA A 121 -3.87 -16.79 13.13
N LEU A 122 -3.35 -16.47 11.94
CA LEU A 122 -3.20 -17.43 10.83
C LEU A 122 -2.19 -18.54 11.13
N GLY A 123 -1.35 -18.35 12.16
CA GLY A 123 -0.42 -19.35 12.66
C GLY A 123 -0.78 -19.85 14.07
N ASP A 124 -2.06 -19.85 14.45
CA ASP A 124 -2.47 -20.35 15.75
C ASP A 124 -2.07 -21.82 15.96
N ALA A 125 -1.61 -22.15 17.18
CA ALA A 125 -1.22 -23.52 17.52
C ALA A 125 -2.43 -24.48 17.55
N ASP A 126 -3.60 -23.97 17.93
CA ASP A 126 -4.86 -24.72 17.86
C ASP A 126 -5.38 -24.76 16.42
N ASP A 127 -5.59 -25.97 15.92
CA ASP A 127 -6.04 -26.17 14.51
C ASP A 127 -7.42 -25.58 14.24
N ALA A 128 -8.34 -25.59 15.22
CA ALA A 128 -9.68 -25.04 15.05
C ALA A 128 -9.64 -23.50 15.07
N ALA A 129 -8.85 -22.90 15.95
CA ALA A 129 -8.63 -21.45 15.98
C ALA A 129 -7.96 -20.96 14.70
N ARG A 130 -6.95 -21.68 14.19
CA ARG A 130 -6.28 -21.38 12.92
C ARG A 130 -7.24 -21.48 11.74
N ALA A 131 -8.06 -22.53 11.69
CA ALA A 131 -9.09 -22.67 10.65
C ALA A 131 -10.13 -21.55 10.72
N LYS A 132 -10.52 -21.13 11.93
CA LYS A 132 -11.45 -20.02 12.15
C LYS A 132 -10.86 -18.68 11.68
N ALA A 133 -9.57 -18.45 11.94
CA ALA A 133 -8.88 -17.27 11.43
C ALA A 133 -8.92 -17.22 9.89
N VAL A 134 -8.64 -18.34 9.21
CA VAL A 134 -8.77 -18.43 7.74
C VAL A 134 -10.21 -18.14 7.28
N GLU A 135 -11.22 -18.66 7.98
CA GLU A 135 -12.63 -18.39 7.68
C GLU A 135 -12.99 -16.91 7.83
N ASN A 136 -12.53 -16.28 8.91
CA ASN A 136 -12.81 -14.87 9.20
C ASN A 136 -12.26 -13.92 8.12
N HIS A 137 -11.14 -14.28 7.47
CA HIS A 137 -10.56 -13.49 6.37
C HIS A 137 -11.38 -13.57 5.06
N GLN A 138 -12.32 -14.53 4.91
CA GLN A 138 -13.09 -14.68 3.67
C GLN A 138 -13.86 -13.43 3.27
N LYS A 139 -14.52 -12.77 4.21
CA LYS A 139 -15.27 -11.52 3.95
C LYS A 139 -14.38 -10.42 3.36
N TRP A 140 -13.10 -10.39 3.74
CA TRP A 140 -12.12 -9.41 3.23
C TRP A 140 -11.63 -9.76 1.84
N LEU A 141 -11.49 -11.05 1.51
CA LEU A 141 -11.25 -11.49 0.14
C LEU A 141 -12.43 -11.11 -0.76
N ASP A 142 -13.67 -11.33 -0.29
CA ASP A 142 -14.88 -10.99 -1.07
C ASP A 142 -14.97 -9.46 -1.29
N ALA A 143 -14.73 -8.65 -0.25
CA ALA A 143 -14.70 -7.20 -0.36
C ALA A 143 -13.57 -6.72 -1.29
N ALA A 144 -12.36 -7.25 -1.16
CA ALA A 144 -11.23 -6.92 -2.03
C ALA A 144 -11.53 -7.23 -3.50
N LYS A 145 -12.23 -8.35 -3.76
CA LYS A 145 -12.68 -8.71 -5.11
C LYS A 145 -13.67 -7.69 -5.66
N VAL A 146 -14.66 -7.28 -4.87
CA VAL A 146 -15.67 -6.27 -5.25
C VAL A 146 -15.02 -4.92 -5.53
N LEU A 147 -14.06 -4.51 -4.68
CA LEU A 147 -13.35 -3.23 -4.80
C LEU A 147 -12.29 -3.22 -5.91
N GLY A 148 -12.03 -4.35 -6.58
CA GLY A 148 -11.01 -4.44 -7.63
C GLY A 148 -9.58 -4.37 -7.10
N CYS A 149 -9.38 -4.62 -5.80
CA CYS A 149 -8.05 -4.75 -5.20
C CYS A 149 -7.31 -5.96 -5.81
N HIS A 150 -5.97 -5.91 -5.79
CA HIS A 150 -5.16 -7.05 -6.23
C HIS A 150 -4.79 -8.00 -5.07
N SER A 151 -4.97 -7.59 -3.82
CA SER A 151 -4.53 -8.33 -2.64
C SER A 151 -5.30 -7.98 -1.38
N ILE A 152 -5.20 -8.84 -0.39
CA ILE A 152 -5.32 -8.47 1.03
C ILE A 152 -3.94 -8.57 1.69
N ARG A 153 -3.64 -7.71 2.67
CA ARG A 153 -2.48 -7.85 3.57
C ARG A 153 -2.94 -8.44 4.89
N VAL A 154 -2.21 -9.42 5.39
CA VAL A 154 -2.49 -10.15 6.63
C VAL A 154 -1.25 -10.23 7.50
N ASN A 155 -1.41 -10.66 8.76
CA ASN A 155 -0.32 -10.89 9.70
C ASN A 155 -0.03 -12.39 9.83
N ALA A 156 1.27 -12.75 9.97
CA ALA A 156 1.71 -14.12 10.22
C ALA A 156 1.90 -14.38 11.73
N GLN A 157 0.90 -14.00 12.54
CA GLN A 157 0.94 -14.21 13.98
C GLN A 157 0.89 -15.70 14.34
N SER A 158 1.77 -16.12 15.24
CA SER A 158 1.90 -17.49 15.72
C SER A 158 2.53 -17.52 17.12
N ALA A 159 2.70 -18.71 17.70
CA ALA A 159 3.35 -18.94 18.98
C ALA A 159 4.17 -20.25 18.96
N GLY A 160 5.14 -20.37 19.85
CA GLY A 160 6.04 -21.52 19.95
C GLY A 160 7.46 -21.20 19.51
N SER A 161 8.23 -22.23 19.13
CA SER A 161 9.60 -22.09 18.62
C SER A 161 9.63 -21.44 17.22
N TYR A 162 10.81 -21.03 16.80
CA TYR A 162 11.03 -20.45 15.47
C TYR A 162 10.49 -21.33 14.32
N GLU A 163 10.78 -22.61 14.36
CA GLU A 163 10.34 -23.57 13.33
C GLU A 163 8.86 -23.91 13.44
N GLU A 164 8.31 -24.02 14.66
CA GLU A 164 6.89 -24.27 14.85
C GLU A 164 6.04 -23.13 14.33
N GLN A 165 6.40 -21.89 14.68
CA GLN A 165 5.72 -20.71 14.15
C GLN A 165 5.77 -20.65 12.63
N GLN A 166 6.91 -20.98 11.98
CA GLN A 166 7.00 -21.05 10.53
C GLN A 166 6.02 -22.07 9.93
N LYS A 167 5.90 -23.26 10.53
CA LYS A 167 4.99 -24.31 10.04
C LYS A 167 3.55 -23.89 10.15
N LEU A 168 3.17 -23.37 11.32
CA LEU A 168 1.79 -22.97 11.61
C LEU A 168 1.35 -21.80 10.74
N ALA A 169 2.19 -20.78 10.64
CA ALA A 169 1.92 -19.62 9.76
C ALA A 169 1.79 -20.05 8.31
N ALA A 170 2.68 -20.93 7.82
CA ALA A 170 2.62 -21.43 6.46
C ALA A 170 1.35 -22.25 6.18
N ASP A 171 0.87 -23.04 7.13
CA ASP A 171 -0.37 -23.82 7.01
C ASP A 171 -1.58 -22.90 6.83
N GLY A 172 -1.76 -21.93 7.73
CA GLY A 172 -2.89 -20.99 7.62
C GLY A 172 -2.84 -20.11 6.38
N LEU A 173 -1.64 -19.59 6.04
CA LEU A 173 -1.46 -18.79 4.83
C LEU A 173 -1.73 -19.58 3.55
N ARG A 174 -1.31 -20.85 3.47
CA ARG A 174 -1.61 -21.71 2.32
C ARG A 174 -3.12 -21.88 2.16
N LYS A 175 -3.84 -22.23 3.23
CA LYS A 175 -5.30 -22.37 3.22
C LYS A 175 -6.00 -21.07 2.81
N LEU A 176 -5.47 -19.92 3.22
CA LEU A 176 -6.01 -18.63 2.81
C LEU A 176 -5.71 -18.33 1.33
N CYS A 177 -4.52 -18.67 0.83
CA CYS A 177 -4.19 -18.55 -0.60
C CYS A 177 -5.08 -19.42 -1.49
N GLU A 178 -5.42 -20.65 -1.07
CA GLU A 178 -6.35 -21.54 -1.78
C GLU A 178 -7.75 -20.91 -1.90
N ARG A 179 -8.19 -20.11 -0.90
CA ARG A 179 -9.44 -19.33 -0.97
C ARG A 179 -9.32 -18.08 -1.86
N ALA A 180 -8.14 -17.45 -1.88
CA ALA A 180 -7.88 -16.25 -2.66
C ALA A 180 -7.71 -16.55 -4.17
N GLU A 181 -7.22 -17.74 -4.52
CA GLU A 181 -6.89 -18.12 -5.90
C GLU A 181 -8.07 -18.04 -6.88
N PRO A 182 -9.27 -18.59 -6.60
CA PRO A 182 -10.42 -18.47 -7.51
C PRO A 182 -10.91 -17.04 -7.68
N LEU A 183 -10.59 -16.14 -6.72
CA LEU A 183 -10.91 -14.73 -6.80
C LEU A 183 -9.86 -13.92 -7.58
N GLY A 184 -8.72 -14.53 -7.90
CA GLY A 184 -7.59 -13.88 -8.56
C GLY A 184 -6.79 -12.95 -7.65
N LEU A 185 -6.99 -13.06 -6.34
CA LEU A 185 -6.35 -12.20 -5.32
C LEU A 185 -5.04 -12.79 -4.80
N ASN A 186 -4.17 -11.95 -4.24
CA ASN A 186 -3.00 -12.39 -3.50
C ASN A 186 -3.21 -12.16 -1.99
N VAL A 187 -2.48 -12.97 -1.21
CA VAL A 187 -2.37 -12.85 0.24
C VAL A 187 -0.97 -12.38 0.55
N LEU A 188 -0.83 -11.16 1.06
CA LEU A 188 0.46 -10.55 1.36
C LEU A 188 0.69 -10.55 2.86
N VAL A 189 1.90 -10.87 3.27
CA VAL A 189 2.31 -10.78 4.67
C VAL A 189 3.24 -9.59 4.84
N GLU A 190 2.89 -8.73 5.80
CA GLU A 190 3.75 -7.64 6.25
C GLU A 190 4.69 -8.12 7.36
N ASN A 191 5.91 -7.60 7.39
CA ASN A 191 6.74 -7.66 8.60
C ASN A 191 6.14 -6.70 9.63
N HIS A 192 5.45 -7.25 10.66
CA HIS A 192 4.62 -6.48 11.60
C HIS A 192 4.75 -6.96 13.06
N GLY A 193 5.98 -6.94 13.58
CA GLY A 193 6.30 -7.34 14.94
C GLY A 193 6.57 -8.85 15.13
N GLY A 194 7.24 -9.19 16.20
CA GLY A 194 7.62 -10.56 16.50
C GLY A 194 8.49 -11.19 15.43
N LEU A 195 8.37 -12.49 15.20
CA LEU A 195 9.16 -13.18 14.19
C LEU A 195 8.84 -12.74 12.74
N SER A 196 7.66 -12.17 12.49
CA SER A 196 7.39 -11.62 11.15
C SER A 196 8.31 -10.44 10.79
N SER A 197 8.86 -9.74 11.78
CA SER A 197 9.88 -8.69 11.62
C SER A 197 11.29 -9.23 11.36
N ASN A 198 11.50 -10.56 11.41
CA ASN A 198 12.74 -11.19 10.98
C ASN A 198 12.60 -11.59 9.50
N GLY A 199 13.31 -10.91 8.61
CA GLY A 199 13.23 -11.15 7.17
C GLY A 199 13.54 -12.58 6.76
N ALA A 200 14.54 -13.20 7.37
CA ALA A 200 14.89 -14.59 7.13
C ALA A 200 13.77 -15.56 7.55
N TRP A 201 13.12 -15.28 8.70
CA TRP A 201 11.98 -16.09 9.17
C TRP A 201 10.81 -15.99 8.21
N LEU A 202 10.41 -14.76 7.83
CA LEU A 202 9.26 -14.54 6.95
C LEU A 202 9.52 -15.05 5.53
N SER A 203 10.74 -14.91 5.00
CA SER A 203 11.14 -15.56 3.73
C SER A 203 11.01 -17.08 3.83
N GLY A 204 11.35 -17.67 4.97
CA GLY A 204 11.16 -19.09 5.26
C GLY A 204 9.70 -19.50 5.24
N VAL A 205 8.80 -18.66 5.77
CA VAL A 205 7.34 -18.86 5.68
C VAL A 205 6.90 -18.85 4.21
N MET A 206 7.32 -17.85 3.43
CA MET A 206 6.95 -17.77 2.00
C MET A 206 7.34 -19.02 1.22
N LYS A 207 8.57 -19.50 1.43
CA LYS A 207 9.08 -20.74 0.82
C LYS A 207 8.28 -21.98 1.24
N ARG A 208 7.82 -22.04 2.50
CA ARG A 208 7.00 -23.16 3.00
C ARG A 208 5.56 -23.10 2.46
N VAL A 209 4.99 -21.91 2.33
CA VAL A 209 3.66 -21.74 1.69
C VAL A 209 3.70 -22.21 0.25
N ASP A 210 4.74 -21.87 -0.51
CA ASP A 210 4.98 -22.32 -1.89
C ASP A 210 3.69 -22.26 -2.75
N HIS A 211 3.09 -21.07 -2.82
CA HIS A 211 1.85 -20.82 -3.54
C HIS A 211 1.95 -19.54 -4.37
N PRO A 212 1.48 -19.51 -5.63
CA PRO A 212 1.66 -18.32 -6.51
C PRO A 212 0.93 -17.08 -5.99
N ARG A 213 -0.08 -17.25 -5.14
CA ARG A 213 -0.85 -16.16 -4.55
C ARG A 213 -0.27 -15.60 -3.26
N VAL A 214 0.70 -16.28 -2.61
CA VAL A 214 1.37 -15.69 -1.45
C VAL A 214 2.39 -14.65 -1.89
N GLY A 215 2.63 -13.67 -1.04
CA GLY A 215 3.70 -12.68 -1.21
C GLY A 215 3.94 -11.91 0.06
N THR A 216 4.87 -10.98 -0.01
CA THR A 216 5.17 -10.06 1.09
C THR A 216 4.75 -8.63 0.74
N LEU A 217 4.54 -7.85 1.77
CA LEU A 217 4.48 -6.40 1.76
C LEU A 217 5.59 -5.92 2.69
N PRO A 218 6.85 -5.77 2.21
CA PRO A 218 7.94 -5.24 3.04
C PRO A 218 7.63 -3.82 3.51
N ASP A 219 7.57 -3.65 4.81
CA ASP A 219 7.44 -2.37 5.48
C ASP A 219 8.82 -1.87 5.93
N PHE A 220 9.15 -0.60 5.69
CA PHE A 220 10.48 -0.05 5.95
C PHE A 220 10.78 0.20 7.43
N GLY A 221 9.76 0.23 8.29
CA GLY A 221 9.86 0.55 9.70
C GLY A 221 9.65 -0.62 10.67
N ASN A 222 8.84 -1.61 10.29
CA ASN A 222 8.34 -2.66 11.17
C ASN A 222 9.33 -3.83 11.36
N PHE A 223 10.55 -3.53 11.83
CA PHE A 223 11.60 -4.53 12.09
C PHE A 223 11.87 -4.79 13.59
N CYS A 224 10.95 -4.36 14.47
CA CYS A 224 11.04 -4.66 15.91
C CYS A 224 10.59 -6.09 16.19
N LEU A 225 11.49 -6.91 16.74
CA LEU A 225 11.23 -8.30 17.11
C LEU A 225 10.51 -8.39 18.47
N ASP A 226 10.75 -7.42 19.37
CA ASP A 226 10.17 -7.37 20.71
C ASP A 226 9.87 -5.93 21.12
N TRP A 227 8.64 -5.52 20.97
CA TRP A 227 8.20 -4.16 21.30
C TRP A 227 8.32 -3.81 22.78
N SER A 228 8.41 -4.80 23.68
CA SER A 228 8.66 -4.54 25.10
C SER A 228 10.08 -4.06 25.36
N LYS A 229 10.97 -4.20 24.37
CA LYS A 229 12.38 -3.79 24.36
C LYS A 229 12.72 -2.88 23.19
N ALA A 230 11.77 -2.07 22.75
CA ALA A 230 11.95 -1.22 21.56
C ALA A 230 13.12 -0.23 21.67
N ASP A 231 13.53 0.13 22.90
CA ASP A 231 14.69 0.98 23.17
C ASP A 231 16.03 0.21 23.09
N ASP A 232 16.01 -1.12 23.04
CA ASP A 232 17.20 -1.97 22.91
C ASP A 232 17.47 -2.26 21.41
N PRO A 233 18.62 -1.81 20.85
CA PRO A 233 18.96 -2.14 19.47
C PRO A 233 18.97 -3.63 19.14
N SER A 234 19.22 -4.53 20.12
CA SER A 234 19.21 -5.97 19.92
C SER A 234 17.79 -6.54 19.66
N ALA A 235 16.74 -5.78 20.00
CA ALA A 235 15.36 -6.14 19.72
C ALA A 235 14.93 -5.82 18.27
N TRP A 236 15.84 -5.28 17.46
CA TRP A 236 15.56 -4.92 16.08
C TRP A 236 16.33 -5.78 15.09
N TYR A 237 15.62 -6.26 14.07
CA TYR A 237 16.26 -6.86 12.90
C TYR A 237 16.81 -5.78 11.99
N ASP A 238 17.92 -6.04 11.28
CA ASP A 238 18.43 -5.08 10.28
C ASP A 238 17.39 -4.89 9.17
N ARG A 239 16.84 -3.68 9.07
CA ARG A 239 15.74 -3.35 8.14
C ARG A 239 16.14 -3.48 6.68
N TYR A 240 17.40 -3.17 6.35
CA TYR A 240 17.88 -3.26 4.97
C TYR A 240 18.11 -4.71 4.56
N GLN A 241 18.67 -5.52 5.46
CA GLN A 241 18.79 -6.96 5.26
C GLN A 241 17.40 -7.61 5.17
N GLY A 242 16.50 -7.29 6.09
CA GLY A 242 15.15 -7.81 6.11
C GLY A 242 14.37 -7.45 4.84
N THR A 243 14.40 -6.20 4.42
CA THR A 243 13.76 -5.79 3.16
C THR A 243 14.37 -6.57 1.98
N LYS A 244 15.70 -6.68 1.89
CA LYS A 244 16.34 -7.46 0.83
C LYS A 244 15.91 -8.93 0.79
N GLU A 245 15.70 -9.54 1.96
CA GLU A 245 15.22 -10.93 2.09
C GLU A 245 13.76 -11.09 1.68
N LEU A 246 12.92 -10.06 1.87
CA LEU A 246 11.51 -10.09 1.56
C LEU A 246 11.18 -9.69 0.11
N MET A 247 12.01 -8.85 -0.52
CA MET A 247 11.77 -8.35 -1.88
C MET A 247 11.55 -9.44 -2.95
N PRO A 248 12.19 -10.63 -2.91
CA PRO A 248 11.90 -11.69 -3.89
C PRO A 248 10.43 -12.16 -3.90
N PHE A 249 9.69 -11.90 -2.84
CA PHE A 249 8.28 -12.28 -2.69
C PHE A 249 7.34 -11.06 -2.72
N ALA A 250 7.88 -9.84 -2.84
CA ALA A 250 7.11 -8.62 -2.70
C ALA A 250 6.10 -8.42 -3.83
N LYS A 251 4.86 -8.10 -3.47
CA LYS A 251 3.77 -7.71 -4.38
C LYS A 251 3.17 -6.35 -4.02
N ALA A 252 3.57 -5.79 -2.88
CA ALA A 252 3.37 -4.42 -2.44
C ALA A 252 4.57 -4.01 -1.58
N VAL A 253 4.73 -2.72 -1.29
CA VAL A 253 5.80 -2.17 -0.43
C VAL A 253 5.21 -1.02 0.39
N SER A 254 5.46 -0.99 1.71
CA SER A 254 5.11 0.11 2.59
C SER A 254 6.34 0.96 2.90
N ALA A 255 6.32 2.21 2.47
CA ALA A 255 7.30 3.23 2.81
C ALA A 255 6.93 3.88 4.16
N LYS A 256 7.03 3.11 5.24
CA LYS A 256 6.79 3.57 6.61
C LYS A 256 7.77 4.68 6.98
N SER A 257 7.25 5.75 7.58
CA SER A 257 8.03 6.88 8.07
C SER A 257 7.51 7.39 9.40
N TYR A 258 8.39 8.00 10.19
CA TYR A 258 8.07 8.50 11.53
C TYR A 258 8.52 9.93 11.74
N GLU A 259 9.79 10.22 11.50
CA GLU A 259 10.42 11.49 11.80
C GLU A 259 11.28 11.98 10.65
N PHE A 260 11.29 13.31 10.46
CA PHE A 260 12.10 13.95 9.43
C PHE A 260 13.00 15.00 10.04
N ASP A 261 14.20 15.12 9.50
CA ASP A 261 15.13 16.21 9.82
C ASP A 261 14.79 17.51 9.05
N GLU A 262 15.57 18.55 9.28
CA GLU A 262 15.40 19.87 8.63
C GLU A 262 15.56 19.83 7.09
N LYS A 263 16.16 18.78 6.55
CA LYS A 263 16.34 18.56 5.10
C LYS A 263 15.21 17.71 4.52
N GLY A 264 14.31 17.21 5.35
CA GLY A 264 13.23 16.30 4.97
C GLY A 264 13.73 14.88 4.69
N GLU A 265 14.84 14.46 5.32
CA GLU A 265 15.28 13.06 5.33
C GLU A 265 14.66 12.35 6.54
N GLU A 266 14.25 11.09 6.33
CA GLU A 266 13.69 10.26 7.41
C GLU A 266 14.83 9.84 8.37
N VAL A 267 14.62 10.08 9.67
CA VAL A 267 15.71 9.97 10.68
C VAL A 267 16.06 8.52 11.01
N ARG A 268 15.09 7.60 10.91
CA ARG A 268 15.27 6.18 11.29
C ARG A 268 15.68 5.30 10.12
N THR A 269 15.35 5.71 8.88
CA THR A 269 15.50 4.92 7.68
C THR A 269 16.20 5.72 6.58
N ASP A 270 17.34 5.25 6.09
CA ASP A 270 17.97 5.79 4.89
C ASP A 270 17.14 5.37 3.66
N TYR A 271 16.34 6.30 3.16
CA TYR A 271 15.41 6.06 2.04
C TYR A 271 16.13 5.82 0.72
N LEU A 272 17.29 6.45 0.48
CA LEU A 272 18.07 6.17 -0.73
C LEU A 272 18.53 4.71 -0.74
N ARG A 273 19.10 4.24 0.37
CA ARG A 273 19.50 2.83 0.52
C ARG A 273 18.33 1.87 0.40
N MET A 274 17.19 2.20 1.02
CA MET A 274 15.99 1.37 1.01
C MET A 274 15.39 1.26 -0.39
N LEU A 275 15.22 2.38 -1.09
CA LEU A 275 14.70 2.41 -2.45
C LEU A 275 15.66 1.73 -3.44
N THR A 276 16.97 1.80 -3.20
CA THR A 276 17.97 1.04 -3.99
C THR A 276 17.73 -0.47 -3.88
N ILE A 277 17.44 -0.98 -2.68
CA ILE A 277 17.10 -2.40 -2.48
C ILE A 277 15.81 -2.76 -3.25
N VAL A 278 14.77 -1.95 -3.14
CA VAL A 278 13.49 -2.15 -3.83
C VAL A 278 13.66 -2.18 -5.35
N ARG A 279 14.38 -1.21 -5.91
CA ARG A 279 14.62 -1.11 -7.36
C ARG A 279 15.53 -2.21 -7.88
N SER A 280 16.59 -2.54 -7.15
CA SER A 280 17.50 -3.63 -7.52
C SER A 280 16.83 -5.01 -7.56
N ALA A 281 15.72 -5.18 -6.84
CA ALA A 281 14.89 -6.37 -6.91
C ALA A 281 13.96 -6.41 -8.14
N GLY A 282 13.96 -5.38 -8.99
CA GLY A 282 13.10 -5.27 -10.17
C GLY A 282 11.63 -4.96 -9.83
N TYR A 283 11.36 -4.44 -8.63
CA TYR A 283 9.99 -4.11 -8.24
C TYR A 283 9.45 -2.92 -9.05
N ALA A 284 8.26 -3.10 -9.62
CA ALA A 284 7.59 -2.13 -10.49
C ALA A 284 6.15 -1.80 -10.04
N GLY A 285 5.79 -2.23 -8.82
CA GLY A 285 4.50 -1.97 -8.19
C GLY A 285 4.39 -0.59 -7.57
N TYR A 286 3.36 -0.39 -6.77
CA TYR A 286 3.18 0.83 -5.98
C TYR A 286 4.03 0.81 -4.71
N ILE A 287 4.49 1.99 -4.30
CA ILE A 287 5.13 2.22 -3.01
C ILE A 287 4.12 2.97 -2.16
N GLY A 288 3.61 2.32 -1.13
CA GLY A 288 2.62 2.88 -0.22
C GLY A 288 3.26 3.87 0.75
N VAL A 289 2.84 5.12 0.70
CA VAL A 289 3.17 6.09 1.74
C VAL A 289 2.43 5.71 3.01
N GLU A 290 3.16 5.49 4.10
CA GLU A 290 2.58 5.21 5.41
C GLU A 290 3.32 6.00 6.50
N TYR A 291 2.74 7.15 6.86
CA TYR A 291 3.26 7.99 7.94
C TYR A 291 2.61 7.63 9.28
N GLU A 292 3.44 7.36 10.28
CA GLU A 292 3.00 7.00 11.63
C GLU A 292 3.72 7.82 12.73
N GLY A 293 4.32 8.94 12.35
CA GLY A 293 5.01 9.83 13.26
C GLY A 293 4.07 10.73 14.07
N SER A 294 4.61 11.34 15.12
CA SER A 294 3.87 12.24 15.99
C SER A 294 4.36 13.71 15.98
N LYS A 295 5.48 13.98 15.33
CA LYS A 295 6.07 15.34 15.29
C LYS A 295 5.42 16.25 14.25
N HIS A 296 4.86 15.68 13.21
CA HIS A 296 4.12 16.39 12.17
C HIS A 296 2.65 16.02 12.21
N THR A 297 1.81 16.85 11.61
CA THR A 297 0.44 16.46 11.30
C THR A 297 0.43 15.33 10.27
N GLU A 298 -0.65 14.53 10.20
CA GLU A 298 -0.76 13.46 9.22
C GLU A 298 -0.57 13.95 7.78
N PRO A 299 -1.21 15.07 7.35
CA PRO A 299 -0.97 15.61 6.02
C PRO A 299 0.47 16.04 5.74
N GLU A 300 1.16 16.65 6.74
CA GLU A 300 2.57 17.04 6.59
C GLU A 300 3.47 15.82 6.47
N GLY A 301 3.27 14.81 7.32
CA GLY A 301 4.04 13.58 7.28
C GLY A 301 3.88 12.82 5.95
N VAL A 302 2.66 12.76 5.43
CA VAL A 302 2.39 12.18 4.09
C VAL A 302 3.13 12.95 2.99
N ARG A 303 3.11 14.31 3.01
CA ARG A 303 3.85 15.11 2.03
C ARG A 303 5.36 14.87 2.11
N LEU A 304 5.91 14.80 3.31
CA LEU A 304 7.35 14.54 3.53
C LEU A 304 7.73 13.13 3.04
N THR A 305 6.93 12.12 3.36
CA THR A 305 7.18 10.74 2.91
C THR A 305 7.10 10.63 1.38
N LYS A 306 6.11 11.25 0.77
CA LYS A 306 6.00 11.30 -0.69
C LYS A 306 7.22 12.00 -1.30
N ALA A 307 7.59 13.16 -0.78
CA ALA A 307 8.70 13.96 -1.29
C ALA A 307 10.06 13.23 -1.20
N ILE A 308 10.33 12.50 -0.13
CA ILE A 308 11.58 11.73 0.02
C ILE A 308 11.64 10.54 -0.95
N ILE A 309 10.51 9.86 -1.22
CA ILE A 309 10.44 8.81 -2.25
C ILE A 309 10.76 9.41 -3.61
N GLU A 310 10.11 10.50 -4.00
CA GLU A 310 10.33 11.17 -5.29
C GLU A 310 11.77 11.67 -5.45
N ARG A 311 12.34 12.26 -4.38
CA ARG A 311 13.73 12.76 -4.35
C ARG A 311 14.76 11.68 -4.63
N HIS A 312 14.62 10.53 -4.00
CA HIS A 312 15.63 9.47 -4.07
C HIS A 312 15.37 8.43 -5.17
N TRP A 313 14.20 8.45 -5.79
CA TRP A 313 13.81 7.42 -6.76
C TRP A 313 14.79 7.28 -7.92
N ALA A 314 15.12 8.39 -8.58
CA ALA A 314 16.02 8.37 -9.74
C ALA A 314 17.42 7.88 -9.36
N ALA A 315 17.97 8.38 -8.24
CA ALA A 315 19.29 7.99 -7.76
C ALA A 315 19.35 6.52 -7.29
N ALA A 316 18.26 5.98 -6.77
CA ALA A 316 18.15 4.60 -6.33
C ALA A 316 18.20 3.57 -7.50
N GLY A 317 18.04 3.99 -8.74
CA GLY A 317 18.09 3.15 -9.93
C GLY A 317 19.37 3.30 -10.76
N ALA A 318 20.28 4.17 -10.33
CA ALA A 318 21.58 4.40 -10.97
C ALA A 318 22.66 3.43 -10.40
#